data_70ee47fb90667ac859d9877d5970d5e4
#
_entry.id   70ee47fb90667ac859d9877d5970d5e4
#
_cell.length_a   1.000
_cell.length_b   1.000
_cell.length_c   1.000
_cell.angle_alpha   90.00
_cell.angle_beta   90.00
_cell.angle_gamma   90.00
#
_symmetry.space_group_name_H-M   'P 1'
#
loop_
_entity.id
_entity.type
_entity.pdbx_description
1 polymer ?
#
loop_
_entity_poly.entity_id
_entity_poly.type
_entity_poly.pdbx_seq_one_letter_code
_entity_poly.pdbx_strand_id
1 'polypeptide(L)'
;MSDWSKLHKAYQLALARLEDPNKDGAGLIEQEEGSILVPGLGKAGFDLSHKSEEWRRGYYDILMGMARAAEHLDGWVWDKTSKDKKKAAWPPEMIIGPSNPNPHPPPPGAPPPPLEENCVKVSDPPEMYYLKILTSKGFITHQKLTAALGYADWLSFKGLKESAEEMYKWGLDIACSGLADPSSTIYPTTGVISASAPSVTPNVVLAATTLAVHHAVTGNVSSALPIFLSVLRARRAAPPAPAASRTPQKQSTLLSIVVDLIQTPPYPPPPPTGDESLLRSPSDICEEAALMNYIGEILFATSTSASQRATGLSWTREAVQVAVEGDRNESFSKDVKKRCLECEEVGLENWAKMVKRLVKEAEERKTVGSGWKGWIGLGPKEEETKNLEEEERDVTSRLEKLRDSILRERFEEADRLTGRVFVV
;
A
#
# COMPACT_ATOMS: atom_id res chain seq x y z
N MET A 1 -4.73 18.51 -15.60
CA MET A 1 -5.89 18.45 -14.71
C MET A 1 -6.40 17.03 -14.70
N SER A 2 -6.44 16.43 -13.53
CA SER A 2 -6.61 15.00 -13.36
C SER A 2 -7.94 14.50 -13.90
N ASP A 3 -7.92 13.33 -14.51
CA ASP A 3 -9.11 12.59 -14.94
C ASP A 3 -9.99 12.09 -13.76
N TRP A 4 -9.59 12.37 -12.49
CA TRP A 4 -10.31 11.94 -11.29
C TRP A 4 -11.76 12.42 -11.23
N SER A 5 -12.03 13.66 -11.64
CA SER A 5 -13.40 14.19 -11.69
C SER A 5 -14.27 13.46 -12.71
N LYS A 6 -13.71 13.09 -13.87
CA LYS A 6 -14.42 12.31 -14.89
C LYS A 6 -14.62 10.86 -14.41
N LEU A 7 -13.58 10.28 -13.80
CA LEU A 7 -13.61 8.92 -13.25
C LEU A 7 -14.64 8.81 -12.13
N HIS A 8 -14.65 9.77 -11.19
CA HIS A 8 -15.64 9.85 -10.12
C HIS A 8 -17.07 9.87 -10.69
N LYS A 9 -17.33 10.72 -11.71
CA LYS A 9 -18.65 10.80 -12.35
C LYS A 9 -19.04 9.47 -13.03
N ALA A 10 -18.10 8.79 -13.67
CA ALA A 10 -18.35 7.48 -14.28
C ALA A 10 -18.71 6.43 -13.23
N TYR A 11 -17.96 6.35 -12.13
CA TYR A 11 -18.27 5.47 -11.01
C TYR A 11 -19.61 5.82 -10.35
N GLN A 12 -19.92 7.10 -10.18
CA GLN A 12 -21.20 7.56 -9.62
C GLN A 12 -22.39 7.08 -10.47
N LEU A 13 -22.28 7.17 -11.80
CA LEU A 13 -23.32 6.67 -12.70
C LEU A 13 -23.46 5.14 -12.63
N ALA A 14 -22.34 4.43 -12.54
CA ALA A 14 -22.33 2.97 -12.38
C ALA A 14 -22.94 2.57 -11.03
N LEU A 15 -22.57 3.24 -9.95
CA LEU A 15 -23.10 2.99 -8.61
C LEU A 15 -24.62 3.25 -8.56
N ALA A 16 -25.07 4.37 -9.11
CA ALA A 16 -26.50 4.69 -9.18
C ALA A 16 -27.30 3.63 -9.97
N ARG A 17 -26.71 3.02 -11.00
CA ARG A 17 -27.35 1.92 -11.72
C ARG A 17 -27.40 0.63 -10.90
N LEU A 18 -26.30 0.29 -10.20
CA LEU A 18 -26.22 -0.92 -9.38
C LEU A 18 -27.13 -0.85 -8.14
N GLU A 19 -27.46 0.35 -7.65
CA GLU A 19 -28.32 0.55 -6.50
C GLU A 19 -29.79 0.85 -6.89
N ASP A 20 -30.08 1.05 -8.17
CA ASP A 20 -31.43 1.32 -8.64
C ASP A 20 -32.32 0.03 -8.53
N PRO A 21 -33.36 0.03 -7.70
CA PRO A 21 -34.22 -1.14 -7.52
C PRO A 21 -34.89 -1.62 -8.80
N ASN A 22 -35.06 -0.73 -9.79
CA ASN A 22 -35.68 -1.05 -11.07
C ASN A 22 -34.67 -1.58 -12.11
N LYS A 23 -33.40 -1.68 -11.75
CA LYS A 23 -32.32 -2.16 -12.62
C LYS A 23 -31.52 -3.27 -11.91
N ASP A 24 -30.21 -3.09 -11.90
CA ASP A 24 -29.26 -4.09 -11.38
C ASP A 24 -29.33 -4.20 -9.83
N GLY A 25 -29.93 -3.20 -9.15
CA GLY A 25 -30.15 -3.14 -7.71
C GLY A 25 -31.39 -3.90 -7.19
N ALA A 26 -32.16 -4.54 -8.08
CA ALA A 26 -33.34 -5.31 -7.66
C ALA A 26 -32.97 -6.34 -6.57
N GLY A 27 -33.70 -6.35 -5.47
CA GLY A 27 -33.48 -7.27 -4.35
C GLY A 27 -32.33 -6.90 -3.40
N LEU A 28 -31.76 -5.69 -3.49
CA LEU A 28 -30.92 -5.17 -2.41
C LEU A 28 -31.77 -4.94 -1.16
N ILE A 29 -31.33 -5.51 -0.07
CA ILE A 29 -32.02 -5.37 1.24
C ILE A 29 -31.18 -4.39 2.07
N GLU A 30 -31.78 -3.27 2.45
CA GLU A 30 -31.14 -2.37 3.43
C GLU A 30 -31.01 -3.13 4.75
N GLN A 31 -29.85 -3.04 5.40
CA GLN A 31 -29.68 -3.65 6.70
C GLN A 31 -30.49 -2.87 7.74
N GLU A 32 -31.20 -3.59 8.61
CA GLU A 32 -31.95 -2.99 9.71
C GLU A 32 -31.00 -2.21 10.64
N GLU A 33 -31.48 -1.07 11.12
CA GLU A 33 -30.82 -0.25 12.13
C GLU A 33 -30.51 -1.10 13.36
N GLY A 34 -29.26 -1.51 13.54
CA GLY A 34 -28.86 -2.28 14.72
C GLY A 34 -27.61 -3.12 14.58
N SER A 35 -27.17 -3.43 13.36
CA SER A 35 -26.04 -4.35 13.21
C SER A 35 -24.65 -3.70 13.36
N ILE A 36 -24.44 -2.44 13.03
CA ILE A 36 -23.25 -1.63 13.37
C ILE A 36 -23.62 -0.15 13.20
N LEU A 37 -23.95 0.52 14.30
CA LEU A 37 -24.10 1.98 14.32
C LEU A 37 -22.69 2.60 14.35
N VAL A 38 -22.21 3.04 13.22
CA VAL A 38 -21.06 3.95 13.19
C VAL A 38 -21.59 5.37 13.36
N PRO A 39 -21.24 6.08 14.45
CA PRO A 39 -21.71 7.45 14.67
C PRO A 39 -21.39 8.35 13.47
N GLY A 40 -22.40 8.98 12.89
CA GLY A 40 -22.24 9.90 11.76
C GLY A 40 -22.53 9.31 10.38
N LEU A 41 -22.79 8.00 10.26
CA LEU A 41 -23.22 7.37 9.01
C LEU A 41 -24.72 7.11 9.05
N GLY A 42 -25.43 7.83 8.19
CA GLY A 42 -26.89 7.76 8.13
C GLY A 42 -27.48 6.50 7.49
N LYS A 43 -26.67 5.58 6.93
CA LYS A 43 -27.16 4.33 6.34
C LYS A 43 -26.12 3.23 6.48
N ALA A 44 -26.55 2.08 6.99
CA ALA A 44 -25.80 0.83 6.92
C ALA A 44 -25.64 0.36 5.45
N GLY A 45 -24.71 -0.56 5.20
CA GLY A 45 -24.56 -1.20 3.89
C GLY A 45 -25.73 -2.13 3.58
N PHE A 46 -25.66 -2.78 2.44
CA PHE A 46 -26.68 -3.72 1.97
C PHE A 46 -26.36 -5.17 2.35
N ASP A 47 -27.39 -6.00 2.44
CA ASP A 47 -27.23 -7.45 2.36
C ASP A 47 -27.16 -7.86 0.89
N LEU A 48 -25.97 -8.31 0.46
CA LEU A 48 -25.65 -8.69 -0.92
C LEU A 48 -25.65 -10.21 -1.11
N SER A 49 -26.08 -10.99 -0.09
CA SER A 49 -25.98 -12.46 -0.10
C SER A 49 -26.75 -13.09 -1.26
N HIS A 50 -27.78 -12.41 -1.77
CA HIS A 50 -28.62 -12.87 -2.89
C HIS A 50 -28.05 -12.52 -4.27
N LYS A 51 -27.00 -11.71 -4.34
CA LYS A 51 -26.36 -11.32 -5.60
C LYS A 51 -25.29 -12.34 -6.03
N SER A 52 -25.09 -12.48 -7.36
CA SER A 52 -24.01 -13.31 -7.85
C SER A 52 -22.63 -12.79 -7.40
N GLU A 53 -21.63 -13.66 -7.46
CA GLU A 53 -20.26 -13.28 -7.09
C GLU A 53 -19.72 -12.18 -7.99
N GLU A 54 -19.96 -12.29 -9.30
CA GLU A 54 -19.52 -11.30 -10.29
C GLU A 54 -20.14 -9.92 -10.01
N TRP A 55 -21.43 -9.88 -9.66
CA TRP A 55 -22.11 -8.64 -9.31
C TRP A 55 -21.51 -8.02 -8.04
N ARG A 56 -21.29 -8.83 -6.99
CA ARG A 56 -20.70 -8.36 -5.74
C ARG A 56 -19.29 -7.83 -5.94
N ARG A 57 -18.48 -8.49 -6.76
CA ARG A 57 -17.13 -8.07 -7.11
C ARG A 57 -17.15 -6.73 -7.86
N GLY A 58 -17.99 -6.60 -8.89
CA GLY A 58 -18.15 -5.35 -9.62
C GLY A 58 -18.64 -4.20 -8.72
N TYR A 59 -19.55 -4.47 -7.79
CA TYR A 59 -20.01 -3.49 -6.82
C TYR A 59 -18.91 -3.07 -5.85
N TYR A 60 -18.10 -4.01 -5.37
CA TYR A 60 -16.93 -3.73 -4.55
C TYR A 60 -15.91 -2.85 -5.29
N ASP A 61 -15.58 -3.19 -6.54
CA ASP A 61 -14.60 -2.44 -7.35
C ASP A 61 -15.06 -1.00 -7.58
N ILE A 62 -16.36 -0.80 -7.80
CA ILE A 62 -16.94 0.54 -7.95
C ILE A 62 -16.89 1.31 -6.64
N LEU A 63 -17.23 0.72 -5.50
CA LEU A 63 -17.15 1.39 -4.20
C LEU A 63 -15.72 1.76 -3.83
N MET A 64 -14.75 0.85 -4.04
CA MET A 64 -13.33 1.14 -3.84
C MET A 64 -12.82 2.22 -4.80
N GLY A 65 -13.29 2.18 -6.07
CA GLY A 65 -12.99 3.22 -7.06
C GLY A 65 -13.55 4.59 -6.66
N MET A 66 -14.78 4.62 -6.12
CA MET A 66 -15.39 5.84 -5.57
C MET A 66 -14.62 6.37 -4.37
N ALA A 67 -14.23 5.51 -3.42
CA ALA A 67 -13.45 5.91 -2.25
C ALA A 67 -12.13 6.57 -2.68
N ARG A 68 -11.35 5.91 -3.54
CA ARG A 68 -10.08 6.46 -4.07
C ARG A 68 -10.27 7.76 -4.85
N ALA A 69 -11.30 7.84 -5.69
CA ALA A 69 -11.60 9.09 -6.42
C ALA A 69 -11.99 10.22 -5.46
N ALA A 70 -12.74 9.91 -4.41
CA ALA A 70 -13.12 10.88 -3.38
C ALA A 70 -11.91 11.36 -2.55
N GLU A 71 -10.94 10.48 -2.24
CA GLU A 71 -9.66 10.88 -1.61
C GLU A 71 -8.90 11.91 -2.44
N HIS A 72 -8.80 11.68 -3.76
CA HIS A 72 -8.13 12.61 -4.67
C HIS A 72 -8.91 13.90 -4.92
N LEU A 73 -10.21 13.88 -4.67
CA LEU A 73 -11.11 15.04 -4.82
C LEU A 73 -11.47 15.68 -3.47
N ASP A 74 -10.80 15.29 -2.39
CA ASP A 74 -11.05 15.90 -1.09
C ASP A 74 -10.76 17.39 -1.10
N GLY A 75 -11.74 18.16 -0.63
CA GLY A 75 -11.71 19.63 -0.69
C GLY A 75 -12.00 20.25 -2.07
N TRP A 76 -12.11 19.46 -3.15
CA TRP A 76 -12.47 19.98 -4.46
C TRP A 76 -13.94 20.39 -4.53
N VAL A 77 -14.23 21.45 -5.29
CA VAL A 77 -15.57 22.03 -5.37
C VAL A 77 -16.02 22.31 -6.80
N TRP A 78 -17.34 22.36 -6.97
CA TRP A 78 -18.01 22.89 -8.16
C TRP A 78 -18.53 24.30 -7.88
N ASP A 79 -18.50 25.15 -8.91
CA ASP A 79 -19.23 26.44 -8.87
C ASP A 79 -20.70 26.20 -9.22
N LYS A 80 -21.62 26.53 -8.27
CA LYS A 80 -23.08 26.48 -8.50
C LYS A 80 -23.54 27.45 -9.56
N THR A 81 -22.86 28.58 -9.68
CA THR A 81 -23.27 29.72 -10.55
C THR A 81 -22.79 29.58 -11.99
N SER A 82 -21.84 28.66 -12.21
CA SER A 82 -21.30 28.40 -13.55
C SER A 82 -22.39 27.91 -14.50
N LYS A 83 -22.61 28.69 -15.57
CA LYS A 83 -23.54 28.34 -16.65
C LYS A 83 -22.98 27.35 -17.66
N ASP A 84 -21.69 27.03 -17.56
CA ASP A 84 -21.03 26.11 -18.46
C ASP A 84 -21.53 24.69 -18.27
N LYS A 85 -21.94 24.05 -19.37
CA LYS A 85 -22.33 22.60 -19.38
C LYS A 85 -21.20 21.68 -18.92
N LYS A 86 -19.95 22.10 -19.03
CA LYS A 86 -18.75 21.41 -18.50
C LYS A 86 -18.31 22.11 -17.22
N LYS A 87 -18.97 21.79 -16.10
CA LYS A 87 -18.52 22.28 -14.79
C LYS A 87 -17.07 21.86 -14.55
N ALA A 88 -16.18 22.84 -14.39
CA ALA A 88 -14.80 22.59 -13.96
C ALA A 88 -14.78 22.34 -12.46
N ALA A 89 -14.07 21.30 -12.02
CA ALA A 89 -13.79 21.09 -10.60
C ALA A 89 -12.57 21.94 -10.21
N TRP A 90 -12.66 22.60 -9.08
CA TRP A 90 -11.65 23.53 -8.57
C TRP A 90 -11.00 22.98 -7.32
N PRO A 91 -9.67 22.96 -7.23
CA PRO A 91 -8.96 22.56 -6.03
C PRO A 91 -9.10 23.65 -4.94
N PRO A 92 -9.01 23.27 -3.66
CA PRO A 92 -9.21 24.20 -2.53
C PRO A 92 -8.27 25.40 -2.54
N GLU A 93 -7.04 25.25 -3.06
CA GLU A 93 -6.03 26.31 -3.11
C GLU A 93 -6.40 27.47 -4.05
N MET A 94 -7.33 27.25 -4.97
CA MET A 94 -7.77 28.28 -5.96
C MET A 94 -9.06 28.97 -5.56
N ILE A 95 -9.77 28.52 -4.54
CA ILE A 95 -11.06 29.09 -4.11
C ILE A 95 -10.82 30.46 -3.48
N ILE A 96 -11.66 31.46 -3.85
CA ILE A 96 -11.59 32.81 -3.30
C ILE A 96 -12.59 32.93 -2.14
N GLY A 97 -12.08 33.12 -0.93
CA GLY A 97 -12.94 33.27 0.25
C GLY A 97 -12.18 33.35 1.57
N PRO A 98 -12.90 33.53 2.68
CA PRO A 98 -12.30 33.69 4.00
C PRO A 98 -11.43 32.50 4.43
N SER A 99 -11.74 31.28 3.97
CA SER A 99 -10.98 30.06 4.28
C SER A 99 -9.65 29.98 3.52
N ASN A 100 -9.46 30.76 2.47
CA ASN A 100 -8.23 30.81 1.66
C ASN A 100 -7.79 32.26 1.43
N PRO A 101 -7.04 32.86 2.34
CA PRO A 101 -6.63 34.27 2.27
C PRO A 101 -5.65 34.57 1.11
N ASN A 102 -4.94 33.56 0.59
CA ASN A 102 -3.98 33.70 -0.51
C ASN A 102 -4.27 32.65 -1.61
N PRO A 103 -5.34 32.84 -2.42
CA PRO A 103 -5.68 31.88 -3.45
C PRO A 103 -4.61 31.83 -4.55
N HIS A 104 -4.27 30.60 -4.97
CA HIS A 104 -3.38 30.41 -6.10
C HIS A 104 -4.02 30.92 -7.40
N PRO A 105 -3.29 31.64 -8.25
CA PRO A 105 -3.81 32.10 -9.52
C PRO A 105 -4.15 30.92 -10.45
N PRO A 106 -5.25 31.01 -11.20
CA PRO A 106 -5.60 29.97 -12.16
C PRO A 106 -4.60 29.92 -13.31
N PRO A 107 -4.45 28.78 -13.99
CA PRO A 107 -3.64 28.67 -15.20
C PRO A 107 -4.09 29.64 -16.29
N PRO A 108 -3.19 30.13 -17.17
CA PRO A 108 -3.55 31.00 -18.27
C PRO A 108 -4.67 30.41 -19.14
N GLY A 109 -5.74 31.19 -19.40
CA GLY A 109 -6.89 30.73 -20.18
C GLY A 109 -7.94 29.95 -19.41
N ALA A 110 -7.75 29.68 -18.12
CA ALA A 110 -8.79 29.11 -17.28
C ALA A 110 -9.85 30.16 -16.91
N PRO A 111 -11.11 29.76 -16.65
CA PRO A 111 -12.14 30.68 -16.14
C PRO A 111 -11.72 31.21 -14.75
N PRO A 112 -12.35 32.28 -14.27
CA PRO A 112 -12.07 32.81 -12.93
C PRO A 112 -12.44 31.78 -11.86
N PRO A 113 -11.65 31.69 -10.76
CA PRO A 113 -11.97 30.80 -9.66
C PRO A 113 -13.28 31.16 -8.97
N PRO A 114 -14.00 30.18 -8.42
CA PRO A 114 -15.27 30.41 -7.75
C PRO A 114 -15.07 31.10 -6.39
N LEU A 115 -16.10 31.87 -6.00
CA LEU A 115 -16.23 32.37 -4.64
C LEU A 115 -16.66 31.19 -3.70
N GLU A 116 -16.12 31.15 -2.50
CA GLU A 116 -16.40 30.09 -1.52
C GLU A 116 -17.90 29.91 -1.25
N GLU A 117 -18.67 30.99 -1.18
CA GLU A 117 -20.12 30.98 -0.99
C GLU A 117 -20.88 30.24 -2.13
N ASN A 118 -20.27 30.14 -3.31
CA ASN A 118 -20.85 29.51 -4.49
C ASN A 118 -20.35 28.09 -4.67
N CYS A 119 -19.53 27.58 -3.76
CA CYS A 119 -18.90 26.27 -3.86
C CYS A 119 -19.80 25.15 -3.33
N VAL A 120 -19.79 24.01 -4.06
CA VAL A 120 -20.36 22.73 -3.61
C VAL A 120 -19.32 21.66 -3.77
N LYS A 121 -19.17 20.77 -2.79
CA LYS A 121 -18.23 19.64 -2.85
C LYS A 121 -18.44 18.79 -4.11
N VAL A 122 -17.34 18.33 -4.70
CA VAL A 122 -17.35 17.48 -5.90
C VAL A 122 -17.80 16.06 -5.56
N SER A 123 -17.39 15.55 -4.40
CA SER A 123 -17.64 14.18 -3.95
C SER A 123 -18.16 14.16 -2.52
N ASP A 124 -18.88 13.10 -2.19
CA ASP A 124 -19.10 12.71 -0.80
C ASP A 124 -17.77 12.31 -0.15
N PRO A 125 -17.69 12.35 1.19
CA PRO A 125 -16.48 11.93 1.91
C PRO A 125 -16.08 10.48 1.60
N PRO A 126 -14.77 10.16 1.46
CA PRO A 126 -14.28 8.80 1.19
C PRO A 126 -14.79 7.75 2.18
N GLU A 127 -14.93 8.16 3.45
CA GLU A 127 -15.43 7.35 4.57
C GLU A 127 -16.75 6.65 4.25
N MET A 128 -17.65 7.34 3.56
CA MET A 128 -18.97 6.79 3.22
C MET A 128 -18.86 5.52 2.38
N TYR A 129 -17.93 5.48 1.44
CA TYR A 129 -17.75 4.32 0.55
C TYR A 129 -17.05 3.17 1.26
N TYR A 130 -16.00 3.45 2.04
CA TYR A 130 -15.32 2.44 2.84
C TYR A 130 -16.26 1.79 3.85
N LEU A 131 -16.99 2.60 4.59
CA LEU A 131 -17.91 2.11 5.60
C LEU A 131 -19.09 1.36 4.98
N LYS A 132 -19.54 1.73 3.78
CA LYS A 132 -20.54 0.99 3.04
C LYS A 132 -20.06 -0.44 2.70
N ILE A 133 -18.77 -0.62 2.34
CA ILE A 133 -18.19 -1.95 2.15
C ILE A 133 -18.14 -2.71 3.47
N LEU A 134 -17.62 -2.08 4.53
CA LEU A 134 -17.40 -2.72 5.83
C LEU A 134 -18.69 -3.17 6.50
N THR A 135 -19.76 -2.39 6.34
CA THR A 135 -21.08 -2.69 6.92
C THR A 135 -21.93 -3.61 6.04
N SER A 136 -21.60 -3.78 4.75
CA SER A 136 -22.35 -4.70 3.87
C SER A 136 -22.06 -6.17 4.20
N LYS A 137 -23.12 -7.03 4.07
CA LYS A 137 -22.96 -8.48 4.10
C LYS A 137 -22.70 -9.02 2.69
N GLY A 138 -21.93 -10.10 2.59
CA GLY A 138 -21.70 -10.81 1.33
C GLY A 138 -20.38 -10.49 0.63
N PHE A 139 -19.60 -9.52 1.10
CA PHE A 139 -18.22 -9.36 0.69
C PHE A 139 -17.31 -10.38 1.39
N ILE A 140 -16.27 -10.84 0.67
CA ILE A 140 -15.26 -11.74 1.23
C ILE A 140 -14.35 -11.01 2.23
N THR A 141 -13.71 -11.77 3.12
CA THR A 141 -12.83 -11.24 4.18
C THR A 141 -11.75 -10.31 3.61
N HIS A 142 -11.09 -10.72 2.52
CA HIS A 142 -10.06 -9.90 1.87
C HIS A 142 -10.57 -8.55 1.38
N GLN A 143 -11.78 -8.49 0.81
CA GLN A 143 -12.40 -7.25 0.36
C GLN A 143 -12.67 -6.29 1.52
N LYS A 144 -13.25 -6.80 2.61
CA LYS A 144 -13.50 -6.01 3.82
C LYS A 144 -12.19 -5.53 4.46
N LEU A 145 -11.21 -6.42 4.56
CA LEU A 145 -9.88 -6.06 5.07
C LEU A 145 -9.25 -4.95 4.24
N THR A 146 -9.23 -5.08 2.92
CA THR A 146 -8.64 -4.06 2.04
C THR A 146 -9.36 -2.71 2.17
N ALA A 147 -10.68 -2.70 2.35
CA ALA A 147 -11.44 -1.49 2.60
C ALA A 147 -11.10 -0.86 3.98
N ALA A 148 -10.96 -1.67 5.03
CA ALA A 148 -10.56 -1.21 6.35
C ALA A 148 -9.16 -0.58 6.33
N LEU A 149 -8.21 -1.25 5.68
CA LEU A 149 -6.83 -0.75 5.54
C LEU A 149 -6.78 0.53 4.69
N GLY A 150 -7.52 0.60 3.57
CA GLY A 150 -7.61 1.83 2.77
C GLY A 150 -8.19 3.00 3.57
N TYR A 151 -9.21 2.76 4.39
CA TYR A 151 -9.76 3.78 5.26
C TYR A 151 -8.77 4.21 6.36
N ALA A 152 -8.03 3.27 6.94
CA ALA A 152 -6.97 3.57 7.90
C ALA A 152 -5.84 4.42 7.28
N ASP A 153 -5.41 4.09 6.05
CA ASP A 153 -4.42 4.87 5.30
C ASP A 153 -4.91 6.30 5.04
N TRP A 154 -6.19 6.46 4.67
CA TRP A 154 -6.81 7.77 4.49
C TRP A 154 -6.82 8.58 5.80
N LEU A 155 -7.21 7.99 6.92
CA LEU A 155 -7.17 8.64 8.23
C LEU A 155 -5.74 9.04 8.62
N SER A 156 -4.76 8.18 8.38
CA SER A 156 -3.34 8.48 8.56
C SER A 156 -2.89 9.67 7.72
N PHE A 157 -3.26 9.71 6.44
CA PHE A 157 -2.99 10.83 5.54
C PHE A 157 -3.60 12.14 6.05
N LYS A 158 -4.79 12.10 6.63
CA LYS A 158 -5.45 13.25 7.28
C LYS A 158 -4.82 13.65 8.63
N GLY A 159 -3.82 12.91 9.10
CA GLY A 159 -3.16 13.16 10.39
C GLY A 159 -3.94 12.67 11.61
N LEU A 160 -5.01 11.90 11.42
CA LEU A 160 -5.86 11.34 12.47
C LEU A 160 -5.30 9.99 12.95
N LYS A 161 -4.14 10.02 13.60
CA LYS A 161 -3.33 8.83 13.92
C LYS A 161 -4.05 7.82 14.81
N GLU A 162 -4.75 8.29 15.83
CA GLU A 162 -5.48 7.44 16.78
C GLU A 162 -6.66 6.73 16.08
N SER A 163 -7.41 7.47 15.26
CA SER A 163 -8.51 6.87 14.48
C SER A 163 -7.99 5.89 13.43
N ALA A 164 -6.84 6.18 12.82
CA ALA A 164 -6.19 5.27 11.88
C ALA A 164 -5.77 3.97 12.59
N GLU A 165 -5.17 4.05 13.79
CA GLU A 165 -4.79 2.89 14.57
C GLU A 165 -5.98 2.00 14.90
N GLU A 166 -7.11 2.59 15.33
CA GLU A 166 -8.33 1.83 15.58
C GLU A 166 -8.87 1.13 14.32
N MET A 167 -8.74 1.78 13.15
CA MET A 167 -9.13 1.15 11.88
C MET A 167 -8.19 0.02 11.46
N TYR A 168 -6.87 0.15 11.68
CA TYR A 168 -5.94 -0.97 11.46
C TYR A 168 -6.23 -2.15 12.39
N LYS A 169 -6.56 -1.89 13.66
CA LYS A 169 -7.00 -2.93 14.61
C LYS A 169 -8.29 -3.60 14.15
N TRP A 170 -9.27 -2.81 13.68
CA TRP A 170 -10.48 -3.39 13.10
C TRP A 170 -10.18 -4.23 11.85
N GLY A 171 -9.25 -3.80 11.00
CA GLY A 171 -8.73 -4.61 9.90
C GLY A 171 -8.16 -5.94 10.39
N LEU A 172 -7.42 -5.93 11.50
CA LEU A 172 -6.90 -7.14 12.12
C LEU A 172 -8.02 -8.06 12.62
N ASP A 173 -9.06 -7.51 13.25
CA ASP A 173 -10.23 -8.27 13.70
C ASP A 173 -10.98 -8.90 12.52
N ILE A 174 -11.11 -8.18 11.40
CA ILE A 174 -11.68 -8.71 10.16
C ILE A 174 -10.84 -9.89 9.65
N ALA A 175 -9.51 -9.75 9.61
CA ALA A 175 -8.63 -10.84 9.20
C ALA A 175 -8.72 -12.06 10.14
N CYS A 176 -8.87 -11.81 11.43
CA CYS A 176 -9.06 -12.86 12.43
C CYS A 176 -10.41 -13.58 12.30
N SER A 177 -11.45 -12.93 11.78
CA SER A 177 -12.77 -13.56 11.58
C SER A 177 -12.74 -14.71 10.56
N GLY A 178 -11.72 -14.76 9.67
CA GLY A 178 -11.49 -15.87 8.75
C GLY A 178 -10.72 -17.05 9.34
N LEU A 179 -10.27 -16.97 10.60
CA LEU A 179 -9.51 -18.03 11.27
C LEU A 179 -10.43 -18.97 12.04
N ALA A 180 -10.10 -20.26 12.04
CA ALA A 180 -10.80 -21.25 12.87
C ALA A 180 -10.53 -21.04 14.38
N ASP A 181 -9.30 -20.68 14.74
CA ASP A 181 -8.89 -20.34 16.11
C ASP A 181 -7.99 -19.10 16.12
N PRO A 182 -8.60 -17.90 16.23
CA PRO A 182 -7.85 -16.66 16.28
C PRO A 182 -6.91 -16.58 17.48
N SER A 183 -7.31 -17.09 18.64
CA SER A 183 -6.58 -16.92 19.91
C SER A 183 -5.26 -17.69 19.94
N SER A 184 -5.16 -18.78 19.23
CA SER A 184 -3.93 -19.56 19.09
C SER A 184 -2.99 -19.01 17.99
N THR A 185 -3.54 -18.22 17.06
CA THR A 185 -2.80 -17.74 15.88
C THR A 185 -2.17 -16.37 16.10
N ILE A 186 -2.88 -15.43 16.70
CA ILE A 186 -2.40 -14.07 16.87
C ILE A 186 -2.86 -13.49 18.21
N TYR A 187 -2.06 -12.59 18.78
CA TYR A 187 -2.42 -11.80 19.96
C TYR A 187 -3.18 -10.54 19.51
N PRO A 188 -4.53 -10.47 19.69
CA PRO A 188 -5.33 -9.38 19.10
C PRO A 188 -4.92 -7.99 19.58
N THR A 189 -4.48 -7.89 20.83
CA THR A 189 -4.09 -6.62 21.45
C THR A 189 -2.77 -6.06 20.92
N THR A 190 -1.86 -6.92 20.47
CA THR A 190 -0.50 -6.53 20.02
C THR A 190 -0.28 -6.72 18.54
N GLY A 191 -1.10 -7.52 17.86
CA GLY A 191 -0.90 -7.86 16.45
C GLY A 191 0.25 -8.84 16.19
N VAL A 192 0.86 -9.42 17.24
CA VAL A 192 1.98 -10.36 17.13
C VAL A 192 1.46 -11.75 16.80
N ILE A 193 1.95 -12.37 15.73
CA ILE A 193 1.63 -13.74 15.33
C ILE A 193 2.35 -14.71 16.27
N SER A 194 1.62 -15.68 16.82
CA SER A 194 2.15 -16.71 17.70
C SER A 194 3.21 -17.54 17.00
N ALA A 195 4.24 -17.95 17.75
CA ALA A 195 5.26 -18.87 17.22
C ALA A 195 4.72 -20.28 17.00
N SER A 196 3.68 -20.65 17.74
CA SER A 196 3.00 -21.95 17.68
C SER A 196 1.68 -21.91 16.88
N ALA A 197 1.47 -20.85 16.08
CA ALA A 197 0.27 -20.73 15.27
C ALA A 197 0.07 -21.97 14.37
N PRO A 198 -1.10 -22.63 14.44
CA PRO A 198 -1.35 -23.85 13.66
C PRO A 198 -1.50 -23.56 12.18
N SER A 199 -2.05 -22.42 11.84
CA SER A 199 -2.16 -21.91 10.47
C SER A 199 -2.21 -20.39 10.49
N VAL A 200 -1.48 -19.77 9.57
CA VAL A 200 -1.52 -18.32 9.34
C VAL A 200 -2.14 -18.09 7.96
N THR A 201 -2.89 -17.03 7.78
CA THR A 201 -3.52 -16.69 6.49
C THR A 201 -2.90 -15.44 5.87
N PRO A 202 -2.96 -15.27 4.54
CA PRO A 202 -2.54 -14.04 3.87
C PRO A 202 -3.17 -12.77 4.45
N ASN A 203 -4.46 -12.83 4.83
CA ASN A 203 -5.15 -11.71 5.44
C ASN A 203 -4.55 -11.30 6.79
N VAL A 204 -4.20 -12.26 7.64
CA VAL A 204 -3.55 -11.99 8.95
C VAL A 204 -2.17 -11.38 8.74
N VAL A 205 -1.39 -11.91 7.81
CA VAL A 205 -0.07 -11.36 7.47
C VAL A 205 -0.18 -9.93 6.97
N LEU A 206 -1.14 -9.65 6.07
CA LEU A 206 -1.38 -8.30 5.54
C LEU A 206 -1.78 -7.33 6.66
N ALA A 207 -2.78 -7.68 7.47
CA ALA A 207 -3.26 -6.84 8.56
C ALA A 207 -2.18 -6.56 9.62
N ALA A 208 -1.43 -7.60 10.03
CA ALA A 208 -0.34 -7.43 10.99
C ALA A 208 0.78 -6.56 10.42
N THR A 209 1.15 -6.74 9.13
CA THR A 209 2.20 -5.93 8.49
C THR A 209 1.80 -4.45 8.42
N THR A 210 0.58 -4.14 7.99
CA THR A 210 0.12 -2.75 7.89
C THR A 210 0.01 -2.06 9.25
N LEU A 211 -0.45 -2.77 10.28
CA LEU A 211 -0.46 -2.29 11.66
C LEU A 211 0.99 -2.00 12.16
N ALA A 212 1.94 -2.89 11.86
CA ALA A 212 3.34 -2.68 12.22
C ALA A 212 3.94 -1.45 11.51
N VAL A 213 3.63 -1.26 10.22
CA VAL A 213 4.05 -0.06 9.47
C VAL A 213 3.47 1.20 10.11
N HIS A 214 2.19 1.19 10.46
CA HIS A 214 1.56 2.32 11.16
C HIS A 214 2.27 2.64 12.48
N HIS A 215 2.53 1.64 13.31
CA HIS A 215 3.28 1.83 14.56
C HIS A 215 4.70 2.38 14.31
N ALA A 216 5.40 1.89 13.29
CA ALA A 216 6.73 2.38 12.95
C ALA A 216 6.70 3.86 12.52
N VAL A 217 5.77 4.24 11.63
CA VAL A 217 5.60 5.61 11.12
C VAL A 217 5.17 6.58 12.23
N THR A 218 4.34 6.13 13.16
CA THR A 218 3.90 6.95 14.30
C THR A 218 4.92 7.03 15.44
N GLY A 219 6.06 6.31 15.33
CA GLY A 219 7.15 6.31 16.30
C GLY A 219 7.00 5.25 17.41
N ASN A 220 5.95 4.42 17.38
CA ASN A 220 5.76 3.32 18.33
C ASN A 220 6.55 2.08 17.90
N VAL A 221 7.86 2.23 17.76
CA VAL A 221 8.75 1.17 17.25
C VAL A 221 8.84 -0.04 18.18
N SER A 222 8.56 0.13 19.47
CA SER A 222 8.51 -0.96 20.44
C SER A 222 7.38 -1.94 20.16
N SER A 223 6.27 -1.47 19.63
CA SER A 223 5.16 -2.31 19.16
C SER A 223 5.38 -2.85 17.75
N ALA A 224 6.00 -2.05 16.86
CA ALA A 224 6.22 -2.44 15.47
C ALA A 224 7.18 -3.62 15.31
N LEU A 225 8.32 -3.59 15.99
CA LEU A 225 9.39 -4.58 15.81
C LEU A 225 8.97 -6.03 16.12
N PRO A 226 8.27 -6.33 17.23
CA PRO A 226 7.79 -7.68 17.50
C PRO A 226 6.83 -8.20 16.42
N ILE A 227 5.98 -7.32 15.87
CA ILE A 227 5.04 -7.68 14.81
C ILE A 227 5.82 -8.04 13.53
N PHE A 228 6.75 -7.18 13.06
CA PHE A 228 7.55 -7.47 11.86
C PHE A 228 8.33 -8.78 12.00
N LEU A 229 8.96 -9.03 13.15
CA LEU A 229 9.68 -10.29 13.40
C LEU A 229 8.74 -11.50 13.37
N SER A 230 7.53 -11.38 13.91
CA SER A 230 6.54 -12.44 13.90
C SER A 230 6.01 -12.75 12.50
N VAL A 231 5.75 -11.71 11.70
CA VAL A 231 5.33 -11.82 10.30
C VAL A 231 6.41 -12.49 9.45
N LEU A 232 7.67 -12.03 9.56
CA LEU A 232 8.78 -12.62 8.81
C LEU A 232 8.97 -14.09 9.15
N ARG A 233 8.88 -14.46 10.44
CA ARG A 233 8.93 -15.85 10.89
C ARG A 233 7.77 -16.66 10.31
N ALA A 234 6.54 -16.15 10.34
CA ALA A 234 5.37 -16.83 9.80
C ALA A 234 5.51 -17.08 8.28
N ARG A 235 6.01 -16.11 7.52
CA ARG A 235 6.27 -16.27 6.08
C ARG A 235 7.34 -17.34 5.81
N ARG A 236 8.46 -17.32 6.53
CA ARG A 236 9.54 -18.28 6.38
C ARG A 236 9.17 -19.70 6.83
N ALA A 237 8.25 -19.83 7.78
CA ALA A 237 7.74 -21.11 8.26
C ALA A 237 6.63 -21.70 7.39
N ALA A 238 6.03 -20.90 6.50
CA ALA A 238 4.95 -21.35 5.63
C ALA A 238 5.43 -22.46 4.67
N PRO A 239 4.59 -23.47 4.41
CA PRO A 239 4.93 -24.55 3.48
C PRO A 239 5.08 -23.99 2.06
N PRO A 240 5.96 -24.57 1.23
CA PRO A 240 6.16 -24.09 -0.13
C PRO A 240 4.89 -24.25 -0.95
N ALA A 241 4.61 -23.24 -1.78
CA ALA A 241 3.53 -23.31 -2.75
C ALA A 241 3.78 -24.46 -3.74
N PRO A 242 2.74 -25.23 -4.09
CA PRO A 242 2.88 -26.25 -5.12
C PRO A 242 3.36 -25.62 -6.42
N ALA A 243 4.32 -26.27 -7.08
CA ALA A 243 4.81 -25.80 -8.38
C ALA A 243 3.61 -25.62 -9.32
N ALA A 244 3.42 -24.41 -9.85
CA ALA A 244 2.35 -24.15 -10.80
C ALA A 244 2.49 -25.14 -11.95
N SER A 245 1.53 -26.06 -12.07
CA SER A 245 1.46 -26.95 -13.22
C SER A 245 1.31 -26.02 -14.42
N ARG A 246 2.30 -26.01 -15.32
CA ARG A 246 2.19 -25.27 -16.58
C ARG A 246 0.93 -25.78 -17.26
N THR A 247 -0.15 -24.98 -17.19
CA THR A 247 -1.31 -25.25 -18.04
C THR A 247 -0.80 -25.35 -19.47
N PRO A 248 -1.06 -26.46 -20.17
CA PRO A 248 -0.61 -26.58 -21.54
C PRO A 248 -1.19 -25.40 -22.32
N GLN A 249 -0.30 -24.60 -22.89
CA GLN A 249 -0.67 -23.46 -23.71
C GLN A 249 -1.54 -24.04 -24.85
N LYS A 250 -2.87 -23.80 -24.80
CA LYS A 250 -3.77 -24.21 -25.85
C LYS A 250 -3.22 -23.68 -27.17
N GLN A 251 -2.76 -24.58 -28.03
CA GLN A 251 -2.38 -24.21 -29.39
C GLN A 251 -3.60 -23.56 -30.03
N SER A 252 -3.52 -22.24 -30.24
CA SER A 252 -4.59 -21.49 -30.90
C SER A 252 -4.70 -21.93 -32.36
N THR A 253 -5.66 -22.78 -32.66
CA THR A 253 -6.08 -23.03 -34.02
C THR A 253 -6.85 -21.81 -34.53
N LEU A 254 -6.77 -21.50 -35.83
CA LEU A 254 -7.52 -20.36 -36.42
C LEU A 254 -9.00 -20.40 -36.09
N LEU A 255 -9.58 -21.57 -35.93
CA LEU A 255 -10.98 -21.79 -35.51
C LEU A 255 -11.20 -21.33 -34.04
N SER A 256 -10.25 -21.55 -33.12
CA SER A 256 -10.40 -21.08 -31.74
C SER A 256 -10.34 -19.56 -31.63
N ILE A 257 -9.54 -18.90 -32.46
CA ILE A 257 -9.46 -17.44 -32.53
C ILE A 257 -10.78 -16.82 -32.98
N VAL A 258 -11.45 -17.43 -33.99
CA VAL A 258 -12.76 -16.96 -34.48
C VAL A 258 -13.86 -17.20 -33.45
N VAL A 259 -13.82 -18.32 -32.74
CA VAL A 259 -14.78 -18.63 -31.67
C VAL A 259 -14.56 -17.67 -30.47
N ASP A 260 -13.32 -17.40 -30.07
CA ASP A 260 -13.01 -16.47 -29.02
C ASP A 260 -13.38 -15.01 -29.36
N LEU A 261 -13.45 -14.66 -30.64
CA LEU A 261 -13.92 -13.35 -31.12
C LEU A 261 -15.44 -13.17 -31.04
N ILE A 262 -16.19 -14.27 -31.07
CA ILE A 262 -17.68 -14.28 -31.10
C ILE A 262 -18.23 -14.56 -29.70
N GLN A 263 -17.49 -15.29 -28.85
CA GLN A 263 -17.89 -15.54 -27.47
C GLN A 263 -17.45 -14.40 -26.60
N THR A 264 -18.36 -13.87 -25.77
CA THR A 264 -17.99 -12.99 -24.69
C THR A 264 -16.95 -13.70 -23.81
N PRO A 265 -15.79 -13.09 -23.54
CA PRO A 265 -14.78 -13.72 -22.70
C PRO A 265 -15.39 -14.15 -21.36
N PRO A 266 -15.13 -15.38 -20.91
CA PRO A 266 -15.66 -15.84 -19.63
C PRO A 266 -15.20 -14.88 -18.52
N TYR A 267 -16.11 -14.59 -17.60
CA TYR A 267 -15.79 -13.74 -16.47
C TYR A 267 -14.60 -14.37 -15.69
N PRO A 268 -13.61 -13.59 -15.30
CA PRO A 268 -12.44 -14.15 -14.62
C PRO A 268 -12.83 -14.85 -13.31
N PRO A 269 -12.15 -15.93 -12.92
CA PRO A 269 -12.47 -16.66 -11.70
C PRO A 269 -12.44 -15.74 -10.46
N PRO A 270 -13.19 -16.08 -9.40
CA PRO A 270 -13.19 -15.28 -8.18
C PRO A 270 -11.79 -15.21 -7.58
N PRO A 271 -11.40 -14.05 -7.04
CA PRO A 271 -10.13 -13.90 -6.36
C PRO A 271 -10.11 -14.76 -5.07
N PRO A 272 -8.93 -15.15 -4.58
CA PRO A 272 -8.81 -15.86 -3.31
C PRO A 272 -9.42 -15.03 -2.16
N THR A 273 -9.99 -15.69 -1.18
CA THR A 273 -10.61 -15.03 -0.02
C THR A 273 -9.56 -14.45 0.93
N GLY A 274 -8.32 -14.94 0.85
CA GLY A 274 -7.22 -14.63 1.75
C GLY A 274 -7.30 -15.33 3.10
N ASP A 275 -8.29 -16.21 3.28
CA ASP A 275 -8.50 -17.03 4.49
C ASP A 275 -7.88 -18.43 4.35
N GLU A 276 -7.31 -18.74 3.20
CA GLU A 276 -6.57 -19.95 2.94
C GLU A 276 -5.26 -19.97 3.76
N SER A 277 -4.73 -21.16 4.04
CA SER A 277 -3.44 -21.28 4.72
C SER A 277 -2.33 -20.60 3.91
N LEU A 278 -1.48 -19.84 4.57
CA LEU A 278 -0.34 -19.18 3.96
C LEU A 278 0.58 -20.19 3.31
N LEU A 279 0.90 -19.97 2.04
CA LEU A 279 1.87 -20.73 1.29
C LEU A 279 3.02 -19.82 0.89
N ARG A 280 4.24 -20.31 1.01
CA ARG A 280 5.44 -19.57 0.62
C ARG A 280 5.69 -19.74 -0.87
N SER A 281 5.47 -18.66 -1.62
CA SER A 281 5.83 -18.60 -3.04
C SER A 281 7.27 -18.10 -3.20
N PRO A 282 8.01 -18.55 -4.23
CA PRO A 282 9.30 -17.95 -4.56
C PRO A 282 9.23 -16.42 -4.78
N SER A 283 8.07 -15.91 -5.21
CA SER A 283 7.84 -14.46 -5.39
C SER A 283 7.75 -13.67 -4.08
N ASP A 284 7.57 -14.34 -2.92
CA ASP A 284 7.47 -13.67 -1.61
C ASP A 284 8.81 -13.16 -1.09
N ILE A 285 9.90 -13.53 -1.77
CA ILE A 285 11.27 -13.11 -1.42
C ILE A 285 11.41 -11.57 -1.33
N CYS A 286 10.73 -10.83 -2.21
CA CYS A 286 10.77 -9.37 -2.20
C CYS A 286 10.03 -8.78 -0.99
N GLU A 287 8.94 -9.41 -0.56
CA GLU A 287 8.21 -9.02 0.65
C GLU A 287 8.98 -9.36 1.93
N GLU A 288 9.70 -10.50 1.93
CA GLU A 288 10.63 -10.83 3.02
C GLU A 288 11.75 -9.77 3.10
N ALA A 289 12.32 -9.35 1.97
CA ALA A 289 13.33 -8.30 1.91
C ALA A 289 12.81 -6.96 2.45
N ALA A 290 11.58 -6.58 2.13
CA ALA A 290 10.95 -5.38 2.66
C ALA A 290 10.81 -5.44 4.19
N LEU A 291 10.35 -6.55 4.74
CA LEU A 291 10.26 -6.76 6.20
C LEU A 291 11.63 -6.68 6.87
N MET A 292 12.66 -7.26 6.25
CA MET A 292 14.03 -7.20 6.75
C MET A 292 14.59 -5.77 6.77
N ASN A 293 14.27 -4.96 5.75
CA ASN A 293 14.60 -3.53 5.71
C ASN A 293 13.96 -2.77 6.89
N TYR A 294 12.67 -2.96 7.17
CA TYR A 294 12.01 -2.34 8.33
C TYR A 294 12.66 -2.76 9.65
N ILE A 295 12.94 -4.06 9.82
CA ILE A 295 13.61 -4.58 11.03
C ILE A 295 15.00 -3.95 11.18
N GLY A 296 15.79 -3.90 10.10
CA GLY A 296 17.12 -3.31 10.08
C GLY A 296 17.10 -1.83 10.45
N GLU A 297 16.20 -1.06 9.86
CA GLU A 297 16.03 0.37 10.12
C GLU A 297 15.65 0.64 11.59
N ILE A 298 14.66 -0.08 12.11
CA ILE A 298 14.22 0.07 13.50
C ILE A 298 15.36 -0.28 14.46
N LEU A 299 16.02 -1.43 14.28
CA LEU A 299 17.14 -1.84 15.13
C LEU A 299 18.29 -0.83 15.09
N PHE A 300 18.62 -0.30 13.93
CA PHE A 300 19.66 0.70 13.80
C PHE A 300 19.27 2.04 14.45
N ALA A 301 18.07 2.52 14.20
CA ALA A 301 17.61 3.83 14.67
C ALA A 301 17.41 3.88 16.18
N THR A 302 16.93 2.79 16.79
CA THR A 302 16.60 2.74 18.23
C THR A 302 17.76 2.30 19.11
N SER A 303 18.82 1.75 18.50
CA SER A 303 19.95 1.21 19.26
C SER A 303 20.84 2.28 19.89
N THR A 304 21.15 2.09 21.16
CA THR A 304 22.13 2.91 21.90
C THR A 304 23.55 2.33 21.83
N SER A 305 23.70 1.03 21.55
CA SER A 305 25.00 0.35 21.49
C SER A 305 25.49 0.15 20.06
N ALA A 306 26.80 0.20 19.86
CA ALA A 306 27.44 -0.05 18.57
C ALA A 306 27.13 -1.45 18.03
N SER A 307 27.09 -2.47 18.92
CA SER A 307 26.78 -3.84 18.53
C SER A 307 25.37 -4.02 17.98
N GLN A 308 24.38 -3.38 18.60
CA GLN A 308 22.98 -3.43 18.12
C GLN A 308 22.82 -2.70 16.78
N ARG A 309 23.52 -1.54 16.61
CA ARG A 309 23.52 -0.85 15.31
C ARG A 309 24.16 -1.70 14.21
N ALA A 310 25.24 -2.41 14.52
CA ALA A 310 25.83 -3.35 13.57
C ALA A 310 24.84 -4.47 13.19
N THR A 311 24.02 -4.96 14.13
CA THR A 311 22.95 -5.91 13.85
C THR A 311 21.89 -5.31 12.92
N GLY A 312 21.44 -4.05 13.16
CA GLY A 312 20.51 -3.37 12.27
C GLY A 312 21.06 -3.23 10.85
N LEU A 313 22.33 -2.82 10.72
CA LEU A 313 23.02 -2.73 9.43
C LEU A 313 23.14 -4.09 8.74
N SER A 314 23.42 -5.17 9.48
CA SER A 314 23.49 -6.53 8.88
C SER A 314 22.13 -6.98 8.31
N TRP A 315 21.02 -6.69 8.98
CA TRP A 315 19.67 -6.93 8.46
C TRP A 315 19.40 -6.20 7.15
N THR A 316 19.81 -4.92 7.06
CA THR A 316 19.62 -4.13 5.83
C THR A 316 20.50 -4.65 4.69
N ARG A 317 21.76 -5.04 4.95
CA ARG A 317 22.63 -5.66 3.94
C ARG A 317 22.04 -6.97 3.41
N GLU A 318 21.56 -7.82 4.29
CA GLU A 318 20.92 -9.09 3.91
C GLU A 318 19.63 -8.84 3.11
N ALA A 319 18.82 -7.83 3.49
CA ALA A 319 17.62 -7.44 2.76
C ALA A 319 17.92 -7.04 1.32
N VAL A 320 18.95 -6.22 1.11
CA VAL A 320 19.41 -5.83 -0.24
C VAL A 320 19.86 -7.05 -1.03
N GLN A 321 20.62 -7.96 -0.42
CA GLN A 321 21.08 -9.19 -1.10
C GLN A 321 19.88 -10.04 -1.55
N VAL A 322 18.91 -10.24 -0.68
CA VAL A 322 17.66 -10.99 -0.96
C VAL A 322 16.86 -10.34 -2.10
N ALA A 323 16.76 -9.00 -2.11
CA ALA A 323 16.07 -8.26 -3.18
C ALA A 323 16.76 -8.42 -4.53
N VAL A 324 18.10 -8.33 -4.57
CA VAL A 324 18.93 -8.54 -5.79
C VAL A 324 18.75 -9.97 -6.33
N GLU A 325 18.73 -10.98 -5.46
CA GLU A 325 18.48 -12.36 -5.87
C GLU A 325 17.10 -12.54 -6.49
N GLY A 326 16.08 -11.85 -5.95
CA GLY A 326 14.73 -11.83 -6.51
C GLY A 326 14.66 -11.16 -7.88
N ASP A 327 15.30 -10.01 -8.06
CA ASP A 327 15.32 -9.32 -9.36
C ASP A 327 16.02 -10.13 -10.46
N ARG A 328 17.13 -10.79 -10.13
CA ARG A 328 17.88 -11.62 -11.06
C ARG A 328 17.17 -12.90 -11.48
N ASN A 329 16.13 -13.30 -10.80
CA ASN A 329 15.42 -14.54 -11.10
C ASN A 329 14.59 -14.40 -12.39
N GLU A 330 15.04 -15.05 -13.46
CA GLU A 330 14.37 -14.98 -14.78
C GLU A 330 12.97 -15.60 -14.79
N SER A 331 12.65 -16.47 -13.85
CA SER A 331 11.32 -17.11 -13.75
C SER A 331 10.23 -16.19 -13.20
N PHE A 332 10.62 -15.04 -12.60
CA PHE A 332 9.67 -14.12 -11.99
C PHE A 332 8.99 -13.22 -13.02
N SER A 333 7.71 -12.89 -12.75
CA SER A 333 6.97 -11.92 -13.53
C SER A 333 7.58 -10.51 -13.41
N LYS A 334 7.30 -9.64 -14.39
CA LYS A 334 7.75 -8.24 -14.36
C LYS A 334 7.31 -7.50 -13.10
N ASP A 335 6.09 -7.76 -12.60
CA ASP A 335 5.57 -7.11 -11.40
C ASP A 335 6.31 -7.53 -10.12
N VAL A 336 6.73 -8.80 -10.04
CA VAL A 336 7.55 -9.30 -8.93
C VAL A 336 8.94 -8.67 -8.99
N LYS A 337 9.59 -8.65 -10.15
CA LYS A 337 10.89 -8.00 -10.34
C LYS A 337 10.86 -6.53 -9.99
N LYS A 338 9.81 -5.82 -10.42
CA LYS A 338 9.63 -4.41 -10.07
C LYS A 338 9.56 -4.21 -8.56
N ARG A 339 8.82 -5.04 -7.83
CA ARG A 339 8.78 -4.99 -6.35
C ARG A 339 10.14 -5.28 -5.72
N CYS A 340 10.90 -6.24 -6.26
CA CYS A 340 12.26 -6.50 -5.80
C CYS A 340 13.18 -5.29 -6.02
N LEU A 341 13.13 -4.65 -7.18
CA LEU A 341 13.88 -3.42 -7.48
C LEU A 341 13.52 -2.27 -6.53
N GLU A 342 12.24 -2.08 -6.23
CA GLU A 342 11.79 -1.08 -5.25
C GLU A 342 12.34 -1.38 -3.85
N CYS A 343 12.35 -2.66 -3.43
CA CYS A 343 12.94 -3.07 -2.16
C CYS A 343 14.47 -2.91 -2.14
N GLU A 344 15.16 -3.17 -3.27
CA GLU A 344 16.60 -2.95 -3.40
C GLU A 344 16.92 -1.46 -3.29
N GLU A 345 16.19 -0.58 -3.99
CA GLU A 345 16.40 0.86 -3.92
C GLU A 345 16.26 1.39 -2.50
N VAL A 346 15.16 1.06 -1.82
CA VAL A 346 14.93 1.46 -0.42
C VAL A 346 15.99 0.89 0.52
N GLY A 347 16.37 -0.36 0.32
CA GLY A 347 17.42 -1.02 1.12
C GLY A 347 18.79 -0.36 0.95
N LEU A 348 19.20 -0.04 -0.28
CA LEU A 348 20.45 0.68 -0.56
C LEU A 348 20.43 2.10 0.01
N GLU A 349 19.31 2.80 -0.09
CA GLU A 349 19.17 4.13 0.50
C GLU A 349 19.32 4.11 2.03
N ASN A 350 18.66 3.16 2.70
CA ASN A 350 18.77 2.98 4.15
C ASN A 350 20.21 2.57 4.53
N TRP A 351 20.82 1.66 3.80
CA TRP A 351 22.20 1.24 4.01
C TRP A 351 23.17 2.43 3.90
N ALA A 352 23.06 3.23 2.84
CA ALA A 352 23.89 4.42 2.66
C ALA A 352 23.74 5.41 3.83
N LYS A 353 22.50 5.67 4.28
CA LYS A 353 22.21 6.54 5.44
C LYS A 353 22.82 5.99 6.73
N MET A 354 22.74 4.67 6.95
CA MET A 354 23.30 4.02 8.13
C MET A 354 24.82 4.11 8.18
N VAL A 355 25.49 3.77 7.06
CA VAL A 355 26.97 3.83 6.97
C VAL A 355 27.45 5.26 7.10
N LYS A 356 26.83 6.22 6.41
CA LYS A 356 27.15 7.65 6.53
C LYS A 356 27.07 8.14 8.00
N ARG A 357 26.08 7.70 8.74
CA ARG A 357 25.96 8.00 10.18
C ARG A 357 27.11 7.39 10.98
N LEU A 358 27.48 6.14 10.68
CA LEU A 358 28.60 5.47 11.35
C LEU A 358 29.95 6.16 11.04
N VAL A 359 30.19 6.59 9.81
CA VAL A 359 31.37 7.37 9.41
C VAL A 359 31.44 8.65 10.22
N LYS A 360 30.35 9.42 10.26
CA LYS A 360 30.27 10.66 11.03
C LYS A 360 30.57 10.44 12.52
N GLU A 361 29.96 9.43 13.13
CA GLU A 361 30.21 9.08 14.53
C GLU A 361 31.65 8.63 14.79
N ALA A 362 32.30 8.00 13.82
CA ALA A 362 33.70 7.60 13.89
C ALA A 362 34.63 8.83 13.81
N GLU A 363 34.31 9.79 12.94
CA GLU A 363 35.04 11.06 12.81
C GLU A 363 34.90 11.91 14.09
N GLU A 364 33.68 12.04 14.61
CA GLU A 364 33.43 12.76 15.87
C GLU A 364 34.22 12.14 17.05
N ARG A 365 34.31 10.82 17.11
CA ARG A 365 35.13 10.10 18.10
C ARG A 365 36.62 10.38 17.93
N LYS A 366 37.13 10.54 16.69
CA LYS A 366 38.52 10.94 16.45
C LYS A 366 38.80 12.35 16.97
N THR A 367 37.91 13.31 16.70
CA THR A 367 38.09 14.71 17.13
C THR A 367 38.04 14.86 18.63
N VAL A 368 37.13 14.15 19.31
CA VAL A 368 37.01 14.15 20.78
C VAL A 368 38.15 13.36 21.45
N GLY A 369 38.67 12.33 20.78
CA GLY A 369 39.71 11.45 21.29
C GLY A 369 41.15 11.99 21.09
N SER A 370 41.33 13.10 20.39
CA SER A 370 42.67 13.72 20.19
C SER A 370 43.30 14.28 21.47
N GLY A 371 42.58 14.24 22.60
CA GLY A 371 43.12 14.49 23.94
C GLY A 371 43.77 13.24 24.53
N TRP A 372 43.92 13.18 25.86
CA TRP A 372 44.56 12.12 26.65
C TRP A 372 44.16 10.66 26.29
N LYS A 373 42.91 10.42 25.84
CA LYS A 373 42.44 9.07 25.46
C LYS A 373 43.07 8.52 24.15
N GLY A 374 43.53 9.38 23.26
CA GLY A 374 44.26 8.97 22.06
C GLY A 374 45.64 8.34 22.38
N TRP A 375 46.22 8.73 23.51
CA TRP A 375 47.52 8.22 23.95
C TRP A 375 47.44 6.78 24.54
N ILE A 376 46.24 6.34 24.95
CA ILE A 376 46.01 5.01 25.57
C ILE A 376 45.52 3.97 24.52
N GLY A 377 45.46 4.30 23.20
CA GLY A 377 45.08 3.37 22.14
C GLY A 377 43.60 2.96 22.14
N LEU A 378 42.72 3.70 22.79
CA LEU A 378 41.27 3.47 22.87
C LEU A 378 40.47 4.25 21.79
N GLY A 379 41.14 4.84 20.79
CA GLY A 379 40.50 5.47 19.63
C GLY A 379 39.99 4.42 18.64
N PRO A 380 39.00 4.78 17.77
CA PRO A 380 38.58 3.90 16.67
C PRO A 380 39.80 3.61 15.81
N LYS A 381 39.96 2.34 15.41
CA LYS A 381 41.05 1.94 14.53
C LYS A 381 40.88 2.71 13.22
N GLU A 382 41.94 3.36 12.75
CA GLU A 382 41.93 4.14 11.50
C GLU A 382 41.46 3.30 10.30
N GLU A 383 41.75 2.00 10.36
CA GLU A 383 41.32 0.99 9.41
C GLU A 383 39.79 0.78 9.39
N GLU A 384 39.13 0.81 10.55
CA GLU A 384 37.66 0.70 10.65
C GLU A 384 36.93 1.88 9.99
N THR A 385 37.46 3.09 10.14
CA THR A 385 36.88 4.28 9.53
C THR A 385 37.09 4.27 8.01
N LYS A 386 38.25 3.85 7.53
CA LYS A 386 38.52 3.72 6.08
C LYS A 386 37.62 2.70 5.42
N ASN A 387 37.37 1.57 6.10
CA ASN A 387 36.46 0.54 5.60
C ASN A 387 35.02 1.05 5.50
N LEU A 388 34.55 1.84 6.48
CA LEU A 388 33.20 2.45 6.43
C LEU A 388 33.11 3.50 5.31
N GLU A 389 34.13 4.33 5.08
CA GLU A 389 34.14 5.31 3.99
C GLU A 389 34.18 4.64 2.60
N GLU A 390 34.85 3.51 2.47
CA GLU A 390 34.86 2.72 1.25
C GLU A 390 33.48 2.08 1.00
N GLU A 391 32.88 1.53 2.04
CA GLU A 391 31.51 0.98 2.00
C GLU A 391 30.48 2.05 1.63
N GLU A 392 30.57 3.27 2.22
CA GLU A 392 29.69 4.40 1.86
C GLU A 392 29.77 4.74 0.37
N ARG A 393 30.98 4.81 -0.17
CA ARG A 393 31.20 5.09 -1.60
C ARG A 393 30.64 3.99 -2.51
N ASP A 394 30.86 2.72 -2.15
CA ASP A 394 30.36 1.57 -2.93
C ASP A 394 28.84 1.55 -2.96
N VAL A 395 28.18 1.66 -1.79
CA VAL A 395 26.72 1.64 -1.67
C VAL A 395 26.10 2.82 -2.42
N THR A 396 26.68 4.03 -2.30
CA THR A 396 26.18 5.21 -3.00
C THR A 396 26.29 5.03 -4.52
N SER A 397 27.43 4.52 -5.00
CA SER A 397 27.61 4.22 -6.44
C SER A 397 26.60 3.17 -6.94
N ARG A 398 26.32 2.14 -6.15
CA ARG A 398 25.30 1.13 -6.49
C ARG A 398 23.90 1.74 -6.58
N LEU A 399 23.53 2.59 -5.62
CA LEU A 399 22.25 3.28 -5.59
C LEU A 399 22.05 4.19 -6.81
N GLU A 400 23.08 4.97 -7.18
CA GLU A 400 23.06 5.83 -8.37
C GLU A 400 22.87 5.00 -9.65
N LYS A 401 23.64 3.92 -9.83
CA LYS A 401 23.50 3.02 -10.98
C LYS A 401 22.13 2.40 -11.09
N LEU A 402 21.54 1.99 -9.95
CA LEU A 402 20.20 1.42 -9.90
C LEU A 402 19.17 2.47 -10.32
N ARG A 403 19.23 3.67 -9.78
CA ARG A 403 18.32 4.78 -10.12
C ARG A 403 18.42 5.17 -11.59
N ASP A 404 19.60 5.21 -12.15
CA ASP A 404 19.81 5.47 -13.58
C ASP A 404 19.22 4.36 -14.45
N SER A 405 19.27 3.10 -14.01
CA SER A 405 18.65 1.98 -14.74
C SER A 405 17.13 2.06 -14.70
N ILE A 406 16.53 2.34 -13.54
CA ILE A 406 15.10 2.51 -13.37
C ILE A 406 14.57 3.69 -14.22
N LEU A 407 15.29 4.80 -14.23
CA LEU A 407 14.93 5.96 -15.06
C LEU A 407 14.96 5.62 -16.55
N ARG A 408 16.00 4.94 -17.04
CA ARG A 408 16.08 4.50 -18.43
C ARG A 408 14.92 3.60 -18.83
N GLU A 409 14.58 2.61 -17.98
CA GLU A 409 13.46 1.71 -18.25
C GLU A 409 12.12 2.46 -18.32
N ARG A 410 11.89 3.43 -17.44
CA ARG A 410 10.69 4.29 -17.46
C ARG A 410 10.62 5.15 -18.72
N PHE A 411 11.75 5.71 -19.18
CA PHE A 411 11.81 6.47 -20.44
C PHE A 411 11.53 5.58 -21.65
N GLU A 412 12.11 4.38 -21.72
CA GLU A 412 11.84 3.44 -22.80
C GLU A 412 10.37 2.98 -22.83
N GLU A 413 9.76 2.79 -21.66
CA GLU A 413 8.34 2.44 -21.57
C GLU A 413 7.44 3.61 -22.04
N ALA A 414 7.76 4.84 -21.65
CA ALA A 414 7.06 6.03 -22.09
C ALA A 414 7.17 6.22 -23.62
N ASP A 415 8.35 6.02 -24.20
CA ASP A 415 8.56 6.09 -25.65
C ASP A 415 7.79 5.01 -26.41
N ARG A 416 7.71 3.79 -25.88
CA ARG A 416 6.88 2.72 -26.46
C ARG A 416 5.39 3.05 -26.45
N LEU A 417 4.92 3.71 -25.38
CA LEU A 417 3.52 4.13 -25.26
C LEU A 417 3.20 5.31 -26.19
N THR A 418 4.11 6.30 -26.30
CA THR A 418 3.92 7.45 -27.20
C THR A 418 4.12 7.07 -28.66
N GLY A 419 5.08 6.19 -29.01
CA GLY A 419 5.29 5.70 -30.36
C GLY A 419 4.12 4.87 -30.92
N ARG A 420 3.26 4.31 -30.08
CA ARG A 420 2.01 3.63 -30.51
C ARG A 420 0.87 4.59 -30.85
N VAL A 421 0.97 5.86 -30.46
CA VAL A 421 -0.08 6.86 -30.72
C VAL A 421 0.11 7.56 -32.09
N PHE A 422 1.27 7.44 -32.72
CA PHE A 422 1.57 8.07 -34.00
C PHE A 422 1.51 7.15 -35.23
N VAL A 423 0.96 5.92 -35.09
CA VAL A 423 0.75 5.00 -36.21
C VAL A 423 -0.75 4.61 -36.22
N VAL A 424 -1.60 5.60 -36.49
CA VAL A 424 -2.97 5.41 -36.99
C VAL A 424 -3.26 6.54 -37.97
#